data_6fbc6df0e291253cce7faecffb912f58
#
_entry.id   6fbc6df0e291253cce7faecffb912f58
#
_cell.length_a   1.000
_cell.length_b   1.000
_cell.length_c   1.000
_cell.angle_alpha   90.00
_cell.angle_beta   90.00
_cell.angle_gamma   90.00
#
_symmetry.space_group_name_H-M   'P 1'
#
loop_
_entity.id
_entity.type
_entity.pdbx_description
1 polymer ?
#
loop_
_entity_poly.entity_id
_entity_poly.type
_entity_poly.pdbx_seq_one_letter_code
_entity_poly.pdbx_strand_id
1 'polypeptide(L)'
;MLATLFGFSFVMLLIPACGAFFNGIMSPSNRWTLMLCLPVGLASAILVQNITQLSKKMLKLFTIALVAYLAVITSTYYFQNNERIFIPIIFLAIFWAVIYVINTADIRSGSLVMLFVSLGNVCLNAVYFEAPFNGGYSNEMLDSGAYVRLSENRYAGLEQDLDEKNDFYRVSTLSQNYFFGSDYHMYNALNDKLYSLNSYYSLQNKDLGNFSTLMQNTQYESNIPLGQVSDRTILNDFFGVRYLFVRINQPNADKIPAGFVLDKTTRRITDPNGNSKLDSQTQRYKNECAFPLVYWQDKVLTQKDTENLSISAKERALADGVYVSEKNASGLSHADISNKSFDVPYTLVSSRGNVVSALDFEKRDKNETYRIILQNPEEYQNCELHVEINDINYVPYSLKKQVSIEQRAKDNDPEQGILAQNKRLNYYRYLRYHVLQGSPNISYALKVDGPYGTEKISQPDQSALSFFKKVTNGTLNLGYFPKQLPDSLTLSPTKLGSYGFELRVTATPLSGDYRSQVKKLQRHALLNVKFSRNMLSGSIKTSRDGILASSIPYSKGWSATVNGRKAKVIKTNHAFVGLRLSSGKSDIVLKYRIPGLRQGLLITKLSLVFVLALALCDYLRLKKRK
;
A
#
# COMPACT_ATOMS: atom_id res chain seq x y z
N MET A 1 33.72 -3.75 27.19
CA MET A 1 33.16 -3.42 25.88
C MET A 1 31.99 -4.35 25.46
N LEU A 2 32.20 -5.67 25.32
CA LEU A 2 31.13 -6.59 24.88
C LEU A 2 29.94 -6.61 25.85
N ALA A 3 30.16 -6.76 27.16
CA ALA A 3 29.12 -6.73 28.20
C ALA A 3 28.34 -5.41 28.21
N THR A 4 29.04 -4.29 28.00
CA THR A 4 28.41 -2.95 27.90
C THR A 4 27.53 -2.86 26.68
N LEU A 5 28.00 -3.38 25.52
CA LEU A 5 27.22 -3.41 24.29
C LEU A 5 25.94 -4.26 24.43
N PHE A 6 26.06 -5.44 25.06
CA PHE A 6 24.88 -6.28 25.32
C PHE A 6 23.89 -5.64 26.30
N GLY A 7 24.40 -5.06 27.41
CA GLY A 7 23.55 -4.36 28.39
C GLY A 7 22.81 -3.19 27.76
N PHE A 8 23.50 -2.37 27.00
CA PHE A 8 22.89 -1.26 26.25
C PHE A 8 21.84 -1.75 25.24
N SER A 9 22.18 -2.76 24.45
CA SER A 9 21.26 -3.32 23.46
C SER A 9 20.01 -3.95 24.10
N PHE A 10 20.17 -4.60 25.24
CA PHE A 10 19.06 -5.16 26.00
C PHE A 10 18.11 -4.07 26.51
N VAL A 11 18.67 -2.99 27.06
CA VAL A 11 17.86 -1.82 27.49
C VAL A 11 17.12 -1.22 26.30
N MET A 12 17.78 -1.11 25.15
CA MET A 12 17.12 -0.60 23.91
C MET A 12 15.98 -1.49 23.43
N LEU A 13 16.06 -2.81 23.62
CA LEU A 13 14.96 -3.73 23.27
C LEU A 13 13.70 -3.50 24.12
N LEU A 14 13.88 -3.07 25.38
CA LEU A 14 12.79 -2.80 26.30
C LEU A 14 12.08 -1.46 26.04
N ILE A 15 12.71 -0.56 25.29
CA ILE A 15 12.21 0.79 25.03
C ILE A 15 11.61 0.85 23.62
N PRO A 16 10.27 0.90 23.45
CA PRO A 16 9.63 0.93 22.13
C PRO A 16 10.09 2.11 21.25
N ALA A 17 10.43 3.25 21.87
CA ALA A 17 10.95 4.42 21.15
C ALA A 17 12.27 4.12 20.40
N CYS A 18 13.13 3.26 20.94
CA CYS A 18 14.34 2.82 20.25
C CYS A 18 14.00 2.00 19.00
N GLY A 19 13.03 1.09 19.11
CA GLY A 19 12.53 0.34 17.96
C GLY A 19 11.93 1.24 16.88
N ALA A 20 11.22 2.30 17.26
CA ALA A 20 10.70 3.30 16.33
C ALA A 20 11.82 4.11 15.68
N PHE A 21 12.81 4.55 16.46
CA PHE A 21 13.95 5.33 15.96
C PHE A 21 14.74 4.58 14.89
N PHE A 22 15.10 3.33 15.14
CA PHE A 22 15.83 2.50 14.16
C PHE A 22 14.97 2.02 12.99
N ASN A 23 13.65 2.14 13.07
CA ASN A 23 12.73 1.87 11.98
C ASN A 23 12.30 3.15 11.24
N GLY A 24 13.16 4.17 11.19
CA GLY A 24 12.91 5.43 10.49
C GLY A 24 11.84 6.31 11.15
N ILE A 25 11.74 6.27 12.48
CA ILE A 25 10.77 7.03 13.30
C ILE A 25 9.31 6.62 12.95
N MET A 26 9.13 5.37 12.51
CA MET A 26 7.84 4.75 12.24
C MET A 26 7.36 3.91 13.44
N SER A 27 6.51 2.91 13.21
CA SER A 27 6.10 2.00 14.27
C SER A 27 7.28 1.29 14.94
N PRO A 28 7.21 1.00 16.24
CA PRO A 28 8.23 0.23 16.92
C PRO A 28 8.47 -1.11 16.22
N SER A 29 9.69 -1.34 15.78
CA SER A 29 10.12 -2.58 15.14
C SER A 29 11.53 -2.94 15.58
N ASN A 30 11.75 -4.19 15.95
CA ASN A 30 13.06 -4.67 16.39
C ASN A 30 13.92 -5.20 15.22
N ARG A 31 13.66 -4.78 13.97
CA ARG A 31 14.48 -5.16 12.79
C ARG A 31 15.96 -4.79 12.95
N TRP A 32 16.27 -3.74 13.69
CA TRP A 32 17.63 -3.33 14.04
C TRP A 32 18.41 -4.40 14.81
N THR A 33 17.74 -5.37 15.46
CA THR A 33 18.39 -6.46 16.20
C THR A 33 19.28 -7.34 15.32
N LEU A 34 19.14 -7.28 14.00
CA LEU A 34 20.10 -7.89 13.07
C LEU A 34 21.54 -7.42 13.36
N MET A 35 21.74 -6.18 13.82
CA MET A 35 23.05 -5.67 14.23
C MET A 35 23.64 -6.41 15.43
N LEU A 36 22.80 -7.08 16.24
CA LEU A 36 23.26 -7.89 17.39
C LEU A 36 23.90 -9.22 16.96
N CYS A 37 23.71 -9.65 15.71
CA CYS A 37 24.34 -10.89 15.21
C CYS A 37 25.87 -10.80 15.33
N LEU A 38 26.47 -9.63 15.10
CA LEU A 38 27.93 -9.45 15.23
C LEU A 38 28.44 -9.61 16.67
N PRO A 39 27.94 -8.87 17.69
CA PRO A 39 28.38 -9.06 19.07
C PRO A 39 28.01 -10.44 19.63
N VAL A 40 26.87 -11.04 19.21
CA VAL A 40 26.50 -12.42 19.56
C VAL A 40 27.51 -13.41 18.98
N GLY A 41 27.88 -13.27 17.69
CA GLY A 41 28.88 -14.10 17.04
C GLY A 41 30.24 -13.99 17.72
N LEU A 42 30.66 -12.76 18.09
CA LEU A 42 31.91 -12.55 18.81
C LEU A 42 31.89 -13.17 20.22
N ALA A 43 30.78 -13.04 20.96
CA ALA A 43 30.62 -13.68 22.27
C ALA A 43 30.65 -15.22 22.16
N SER A 44 29.99 -15.76 21.14
CA SER A 44 29.99 -17.20 20.85
C SER A 44 31.40 -17.71 20.51
N ALA A 45 32.18 -16.97 19.70
CA ALA A 45 33.56 -17.32 19.39
C ALA A 45 34.44 -17.35 20.65
N ILE A 46 34.32 -16.34 21.53
CA ILE A 46 35.05 -16.30 22.82
C ILE A 46 34.63 -17.48 23.71
N LEU A 47 33.32 -17.79 23.77
CA LEU A 47 32.81 -18.92 24.55
C LEU A 47 33.38 -20.24 24.04
N VAL A 48 33.32 -20.50 22.74
CA VAL A 48 33.82 -21.74 22.12
C VAL A 48 35.31 -21.88 22.31
N GLN A 49 36.09 -20.78 22.22
CA GLN A 49 37.55 -20.79 22.48
C GLN A 49 37.87 -21.21 23.91
N ASN A 50 37.05 -20.82 24.89
CA ASN A 50 37.26 -21.07 26.32
C ASN A 50 36.34 -22.15 26.88
N ILE A 51 35.70 -22.96 26.04
CA ILE A 51 34.61 -23.85 26.44
C ILE A 51 35.05 -24.94 27.42
N THR A 52 36.31 -25.36 27.38
CA THR A 52 36.91 -26.37 28.29
C THR A 52 37.43 -25.77 29.59
N GLN A 53 37.42 -24.46 29.76
CA GLN A 53 37.98 -23.73 30.88
C GLN A 53 36.95 -22.99 31.75
N LEU A 54 35.66 -23.34 31.59
CA LEU A 54 34.61 -22.69 32.37
C LEU A 54 34.66 -23.14 33.85
N SER A 55 34.73 -22.17 34.74
CA SER A 55 34.70 -22.49 36.17
C SER A 55 33.35 -23.06 36.62
N LYS A 56 33.36 -23.86 37.69
CA LYS A 56 32.12 -24.39 38.29
C LYS A 56 31.12 -23.30 38.67
N LYS A 57 31.61 -22.11 39.05
CA LYS A 57 30.77 -20.95 39.34
C LYS A 57 30.07 -20.43 38.06
N MET A 58 30.79 -20.36 36.95
CA MET A 58 30.21 -19.97 35.65
C MET A 58 29.17 -20.96 35.14
N LEU A 59 29.45 -22.27 35.26
CA LEU A 59 28.49 -23.33 34.88
C LEU A 59 27.22 -23.21 35.72
N LYS A 60 27.34 -23.02 37.04
CA LYS A 60 26.17 -22.82 37.91
C LYS A 60 25.37 -21.57 37.51
N LEU A 61 26.04 -20.47 37.23
CA LEU A 61 25.38 -19.23 36.81
C LEU A 61 24.66 -19.38 35.48
N PHE A 62 25.28 -20.08 34.52
CA PHE A 62 24.69 -20.40 33.23
C PHE A 62 23.43 -21.29 33.38
N THR A 63 23.48 -22.32 34.28
CA THR A 63 22.32 -23.15 34.59
C THR A 63 21.17 -22.33 35.18
N ILE A 64 21.46 -21.44 36.14
CA ILE A 64 20.44 -20.56 36.74
C ILE A 64 19.82 -19.66 35.69
N ALA A 65 20.63 -19.04 34.83
CA ALA A 65 20.16 -18.17 33.75
C ALA A 65 19.28 -18.95 32.74
N LEU A 66 19.68 -20.18 32.38
CA LEU A 66 18.89 -21.02 31.48
C LEU A 66 17.53 -21.39 32.08
N VAL A 67 17.50 -21.82 33.35
CA VAL A 67 16.24 -22.16 34.04
C VAL A 67 15.33 -20.94 34.16
N ALA A 68 15.87 -19.79 34.51
CA ALA A 68 15.11 -18.53 34.56
C ALA A 68 14.55 -18.15 33.18
N TYR A 69 15.36 -18.27 32.13
CA TYR A 69 14.92 -18.02 30.75
C TYR A 69 13.80 -18.96 30.32
N LEU A 70 13.94 -20.25 30.57
CA LEU A 70 12.90 -21.25 30.27
C LEU A 70 11.62 -20.99 31.07
N ALA A 71 11.71 -20.63 32.35
CA ALA A 71 10.56 -20.28 33.16
C ALA A 71 9.81 -19.05 32.61
N VAL A 72 10.53 -18.04 32.16
CA VAL A 72 9.93 -16.86 31.51
C VAL A 72 9.26 -17.24 30.20
N ILE A 73 9.91 -18.01 29.33
CA ILE A 73 9.33 -18.42 28.03
C ILE A 73 8.08 -19.24 28.25
N THR A 74 8.15 -20.28 29.10
CA THR A 74 7.03 -21.21 29.31
C THR A 74 5.84 -20.56 30.00
N SER A 75 6.04 -19.47 30.74
CA SER A 75 4.97 -18.67 31.33
C SER A 75 4.26 -17.75 30.33
N THR A 76 4.78 -17.60 29.11
CA THR A 76 4.20 -16.70 28.12
C THR A 76 3.08 -17.33 27.33
N TYR A 77 2.09 -16.55 26.96
CA TYR A 77 1.04 -16.96 26.02
C TYR A 77 1.61 -17.43 24.68
N TYR A 78 2.74 -16.88 24.26
CA TYR A 78 3.43 -17.24 23.03
C TYR A 78 3.88 -18.70 23.02
N PHE A 79 4.39 -19.21 24.14
CA PHE A 79 4.77 -20.62 24.30
C PHE A 79 3.57 -21.56 24.12
N GLN A 80 2.43 -21.22 24.74
CA GLN A 80 1.23 -22.05 24.68
C GLN A 80 0.60 -22.13 23.29
N ASN A 81 0.88 -21.16 22.42
CA ASN A 81 0.26 -21.01 21.11
C ASN A 81 1.25 -21.08 19.94
N ASN A 82 2.48 -21.52 20.17
CA ASN A 82 3.52 -21.64 19.15
C ASN A 82 4.27 -22.95 19.27
N GLU A 83 3.83 -23.95 18.54
CA GLU A 83 4.42 -25.29 18.53
C GLU A 83 5.90 -25.29 18.09
N ARG A 84 6.33 -24.29 17.32
CA ARG A 84 7.70 -24.19 16.80
C ARG A 84 8.73 -23.84 17.85
N ILE A 85 8.30 -23.35 19.02
CA ILE A 85 9.21 -22.95 20.09
C ILE A 85 9.91 -24.17 20.75
N PHE A 86 9.38 -25.38 20.59
CA PHE A 86 9.96 -26.58 21.18
C PHE A 86 11.34 -26.91 20.60
N ILE A 87 11.59 -26.68 19.31
CA ILE A 87 12.88 -26.96 18.69
C ILE A 87 14.00 -26.13 19.31
N PRO A 88 13.90 -24.78 19.39
CA PRO A 88 14.88 -23.96 20.10
C PRO A 88 15.09 -24.39 21.55
N ILE A 89 14.05 -24.77 22.28
CA ILE A 89 14.15 -25.22 23.70
C ILE A 89 14.93 -26.51 23.80
N ILE A 90 14.66 -27.50 22.96
CA ILE A 90 15.39 -28.78 22.95
C ILE A 90 16.88 -28.52 22.67
N PHE A 91 17.22 -27.69 21.69
CA PHE A 91 18.61 -27.37 21.42
C PHE A 91 19.29 -26.56 22.54
N LEU A 92 18.57 -25.68 23.23
CA LEU A 92 19.08 -25.02 24.43
C LEU A 92 19.48 -26.03 25.53
N ALA A 93 18.64 -27.06 25.74
CA ALA A 93 18.94 -28.14 26.69
C ALA A 93 20.16 -28.98 26.23
N ILE A 94 20.24 -29.31 24.93
CA ILE A 94 21.37 -30.02 24.35
C ILE A 94 22.67 -29.20 24.49
N PHE A 95 22.66 -27.91 24.14
CA PHE A 95 23.82 -27.04 24.30
C PHE A 95 24.29 -26.97 25.75
N TRP A 96 23.35 -26.81 26.69
CA TRP A 96 23.66 -26.80 28.10
C TRP A 96 24.31 -28.13 28.56
N ALA A 97 23.72 -29.27 28.18
CA ALA A 97 24.26 -30.59 28.54
C ALA A 97 25.67 -30.81 27.95
N VAL A 98 25.88 -30.46 26.70
CA VAL A 98 27.19 -30.56 26.02
C VAL A 98 28.24 -29.69 26.70
N ILE A 99 27.94 -28.42 27.01
CA ILE A 99 28.85 -27.51 27.71
C ILE A 99 29.19 -28.10 29.11
N TYR A 100 28.19 -28.62 29.82
CA TYR A 100 28.39 -29.22 31.14
C TYR A 100 29.31 -30.44 31.08
N VAL A 101 29.06 -31.36 30.15
CA VAL A 101 29.86 -32.59 29.96
C VAL A 101 31.30 -32.27 29.53
N ILE A 102 31.49 -31.33 28.58
CA ILE A 102 32.82 -30.89 28.13
C ILE A 102 33.67 -30.43 29.31
N ASN A 103 33.09 -29.63 30.23
CA ASN A 103 33.82 -29.10 31.37
C ASN A 103 34.00 -30.03 32.56
N THR A 104 33.09 -31.04 32.71
CA THR A 104 33.19 -31.99 33.80
C THR A 104 34.05 -33.21 33.46
N ALA A 105 34.05 -33.63 32.17
CA ALA A 105 34.83 -34.76 31.69
C ALA A 105 36.14 -34.38 30.97
N ASP A 106 36.52 -33.10 30.98
CA ASP A 106 37.74 -32.54 30.37
C ASP A 106 37.94 -32.96 28.90
N ILE A 107 36.90 -32.87 28.11
CA ILE A 107 36.88 -33.29 26.70
C ILE A 107 37.67 -32.25 25.85
N ARG A 108 38.89 -32.61 25.43
CA ARG A 108 39.77 -31.72 24.63
C ARG A 108 39.16 -31.32 23.26
N SER A 109 38.32 -32.15 22.67
CA SER A 109 37.62 -31.90 21.38
C SER A 109 36.28 -31.18 21.55
N GLY A 110 36.03 -30.53 22.69
CA GLY A 110 34.76 -29.91 23.02
C GLY A 110 34.27 -28.88 21.99
N SER A 111 35.18 -28.10 21.38
CA SER A 111 34.83 -27.16 20.31
C SER A 111 34.29 -27.85 19.04
N LEU A 112 34.82 -29.05 18.72
CA LEU A 112 34.33 -29.82 17.58
C LEU A 112 32.92 -30.38 17.84
N VAL A 113 32.66 -30.86 19.05
CA VAL A 113 31.31 -31.31 19.47
C VAL A 113 30.32 -30.18 19.38
N MET A 114 30.69 -28.96 19.86
CA MET A 114 29.85 -27.79 19.76
C MET A 114 29.57 -27.37 18.30
N LEU A 115 30.54 -27.53 17.42
CA LEU A 115 30.34 -27.26 15.99
C LEU A 115 29.28 -28.19 15.40
N PHE A 116 29.35 -29.50 15.68
CA PHE A 116 28.36 -30.46 15.18
C PHE A 116 26.97 -30.21 15.74
N VAL A 117 26.85 -29.90 17.04
CA VAL A 117 25.55 -29.56 17.63
C VAL A 117 24.98 -28.29 17.03
N SER A 118 25.83 -27.28 16.77
CA SER A 118 25.42 -26.03 16.11
C SER A 118 24.96 -26.26 14.67
N LEU A 119 25.68 -27.07 13.90
CA LEU A 119 25.28 -27.45 12.55
C LEU A 119 23.95 -28.24 12.56
N GLY A 120 23.81 -29.21 13.49
CA GLY A 120 22.55 -29.95 13.67
C GLY A 120 21.36 -29.01 13.98
N ASN A 121 21.59 -28.03 14.87
CA ASN A 121 20.57 -27.03 15.19
C ASN A 121 20.18 -26.20 13.96
N VAL A 122 21.15 -25.69 13.21
CA VAL A 122 20.89 -24.88 12.00
C VAL A 122 20.15 -25.72 10.96
N CYS A 123 20.62 -26.95 10.68
CA CYS A 123 19.97 -27.82 9.70
C CYS A 123 18.52 -28.17 10.08
N LEU A 124 18.29 -28.57 11.33
CA LEU A 124 16.95 -28.93 11.80
C LEU A 124 16.00 -27.74 11.81
N ASN A 125 16.47 -26.55 12.23
CA ASN A 125 15.65 -25.36 12.17
C ASN A 125 15.34 -24.99 10.69
N ALA A 126 16.33 -25.02 9.80
CA ALA A 126 16.12 -24.74 8.39
C ALA A 126 15.09 -25.69 7.78
N VAL A 127 15.24 -27.01 7.99
CA VAL A 127 14.29 -28.01 7.49
C VAL A 127 12.90 -27.81 8.11
N TYR A 128 12.81 -27.58 9.41
CA TYR A 128 11.52 -27.44 10.09
C TYR A 128 10.76 -26.19 9.69
N PHE A 129 11.46 -25.04 9.52
CA PHE A 129 10.81 -23.77 9.18
C PHE A 129 10.59 -23.56 7.69
N GLU A 130 11.46 -24.14 6.84
CA GLU A 130 11.43 -23.87 5.41
C GLU A 130 10.81 -25.01 4.59
N ALA A 131 10.77 -26.26 5.12
CA ALA A 131 10.28 -27.40 4.35
C ALA A 131 8.77 -27.33 4.05
N PRO A 132 8.36 -27.77 2.85
CA PRO A 132 6.96 -27.71 2.40
C PRO A 132 6.01 -28.53 3.25
N PHE A 133 6.45 -29.66 3.81
CA PHE A 133 5.60 -30.56 4.62
C PHE A 133 5.03 -29.91 5.88
N ASN A 134 5.65 -28.86 6.38
CA ASN A 134 5.18 -28.12 7.56
C ASN A 134 4.56 -26.76 7.19
N GLY A 135 4.16 -26.56 5.95
CA GLY A 135 3.66 -25.28 5.46
C GLY A 135 4.70 -24.17 5.60
N GLY A 136 5.99 -24.51 5.42
CA GLY A 136 7.10 -23.56 5.47
C GLY A 136 7.11 -22.59 4.29
N TYR A 137 8.00 -21.61 4.33
CA TYR A 137 8.12 -20.58 3.31
C TYR A 137 8.42 -21.11 1.92
N SER A 138 8.97 -22.33 1.79
CA SER A 138 9.18 -22.99 0.50
C SER A 138 7.89 -23.24 -0.29
N ASN A 139 6.73 -23.32 0.39
CA ASN A 139 5.43 -23.41 -0.30
C ASN A 139 5.01 -22.10 -0.97
N GLU A 140 5.63 -20.99 -0.58
CA GLU A 140 5.38 -19.67 -1.18
C GLU A 140 6.34 -19.39 -2.33
N MET A 141 7.35 -20.25 -2.53
CA MET A 141 8.33 -20.09 -3.60
C MET A 141 7.74 -20.56 -4.92
N LEU A 142 8.11 -19.88 -5.98
CA LEU A 142 7.78 -20.28 -7.34
C LEU A 142 8.72 -21.40 -7.81
N ASP A 143 8.21 -22.25 -8.70
CA ASP A 143 9.03 -23.25 -9.39
C ASP A 143 10.18 -22.60 -10.18
N SER A 144 11.25 -23.37 -10.41
CA SER A 144 12.38 -22.90 -11.19
C SER A 144 11.93 -22.40 -12.58
N GLY A 145 12.35 -21.19 -12.93
CA GLY A 145 11.96 -20.52 -14.18
C GLY A 145 10.56 -19.90 -14.21
N ALA A 146 9.73 -20.09 -13.17
CA ALA A 146 8.39 -19.50 -13.12
C ALA A 146 8.45 -17.96 -13.14
N TYR A 147 9.43 -17.35 -12.48
CA TYR A 147 9.61 -15.90 -12.51
C TYR A 147 9.83 -15.37 -13.94
N VAL A 148 10.65 -16.05 -14.73
CA VAL A 148 10.90 -15.66 -16.13
C VAL A 148 9.62 -15.74 -16.93
N ARG A 149 8.91 -16.88 -16.85
CA ARG A 149 7.61 -17.05 -17.55
C ARG A 149 6.58 -16.00 -17.14
N LEU A 150 6.49 -15.69 -15.84
CA LEU A 150 5.57 -14.67 -15.33
C LEU A 150 5.98 -13.26 -15.74
N SER A 151 7.27 -12.95 -15.78
CA SER A 151 7.77 -11.62 -16.18
C SER A 151 7.65 -11.37 -17.68
N GLU A 152 7.75 -12.41 -18.51
CA GLU A 152 7.61 -12.31 -19.96
C GLU A 152 6.15 -12.19 -20.43
N ASN A 153 5.18 -12.63 -19.62
CA ASN A 153 3.78 -12.70 -19.99
C ASN A 153 2.86 -12.14 -18.88
N ARG A 154 3.22 -11.02 -18.26
CA ARG A 154 2.45 -10.45 -17.14
C ARG A 154 1.01 -10.12 -17.48
N TYR A 155 0.81 -9.55 -18.66
CA TYR A 155 -0.50 -9.27 -19.21
C TYR A 155 -0.84 -10.24 -20.34
N ALA A 156 -0.37 -11.49 -20.21
CA ALA A 156 -0.56 -12.57 -21.18
C ALA A 156 0.00 -12.27 -22.58
N GLY A 157 1.08 -11.49 -22.66
CA GLY A 157 1.69 -11.07 -23.91
C GLY A 157 0.97 -9.92 -24.63
N LEU A 158 -0.12 -9.39 -24.06
CA LEU A 158 -0.83 -8.23 -24.63
C LEU A 158 -0.05 -6.92 -24.51
N GLU A 159 0.99 -6.89 -23.68
CA GLU A 159 1.90 -5.77 -23.51
C GLU A 159 2.95 -5.66 -24.62
N GLN A 160 3.23 -6.75 -25.35
CA GLN A 160 4.38 -6.85 -26.25
C GLN A 160 4.32 -5.92 -27.47
N ASP A 161 3.13 -5.53 -27.89
CA ASP A 161 2.92 -4.61 -29.01
C ASP A 161 2.70 -3.16 -28.59
N LEU A 162 2.84 -2.88 -27.29
CA LEU A 162 2.74 -1.52 -26.79
C LEU A 162 4.08 -0.79 -26.95
N ASP A 163 4.07 0.30 -27.73
CA ASP A 163 5.26 1.12 -27.95
C ASP A 163 5.39 2.19 -26.85
N GLU A 164 6.31 1.95 -25.92
CA GLU A 164 6.62 2.90 -24.85
C GLU A 164 7.54 4.03 -25.28
N LYS A 165 8.34 3.78 -26.30
CA LYS A 165 9.42 4.72 -26.64
C LYS A 165 8.91 6.00 -27.26
N ASN A 166 7.75 5.92 -27.93
CA ASN A 166 7.21 7.03 -28.71
C ASN A 166 5.96 7.67 -28.08
N ASP A 167 5.31 7.01 -27.13
CA ASP A 167 4.05 7.47 -26.56
C ASP A 167 4.11 7.60 -25.03
N PHE A 168 3.78 8.78 -24.54
CA PHE A 168 3.78 9.09 -23.11
C PHE A 168 2.38 8.88 -22.51
N TYR A 169 2.11 7.70 -21.95
CA TYR A 169 0.82 7.30 -21.35
C TYR A 169 1.02 6.36 -20.16
N ARG A 170 -0.07 5.99 -19.50
CA ARG A 170 -0.09 4.98 -18.43
C ARG A 170 -0.98 3.81 -18.78
N VAL A 171 -0.73 2.68 -18.10
CA VAL A 171 -1.57 1.48 -18.10
C VAL A 171 -2.11 1.22 -16.70
N SER A 172 -3.20 0.44 -16.60
CA SER A 172 -3.77 -0.01 -15.33
C SER A 172 -4.37 -1.41 -15.48
N THR A 173 -4.78 -1.98 -14.35
CA THR A 173 -5.59 -3.20 -14.26
C THR A 173 -6.85 -2.89 -13.47
N LEU A 174 -7.89 -3.70 -13.55
CA LEU A 174 -9.00 -3.59 -12.61
C LEU A 174 -8.55 -3.90 -11.17
N SER A 175 -9.24 -3.35 -10.19
CA SER A 175 -8.88 -3.35 -8.76
C SER A 175 -9.02 -4.69 -8.04
N GLN A 176 -9.31 -5.77 -8.77
CA GLN A 176 -9.33 -7.13 -8.24
C GLN A 176 -8.06 -7.89 -8.64
N ASN A 177 -7.85 -9.06 -8.05
CA ASN A 177 -6.69 -9.90 -8.27
C ASN A 177 -6.46 -10.20 -9.74
N TYR A 178 -5.49 -9.55 -10.34
CA TYR A 178 -5.16 -9.77 -11.72
C TYR A 178 -4.30 -11.03 -11.91
N PHE A 179 -3.35 -11.31 -10.99
CA PHE A 179 -2.40 -12.40 -11.08
C PHE A 179 -2.50 -13.37 -9.89
N PHE A 180 -2.70 -14.67 -10.16
CA PHE A 180 -2.45 -15.80 -9.25
C PHE A 180 -2.88 -15.59 -7.79
N GLY A 181 -4.01 -14.95 -7.56
CA GLY A 181 -4.60 -14.79 -6.23
C GLY A 181 -3.87 -13.80 -5.31
N SER A 182 -2.85 -13.09 -5.78
CA SER A 182 -2.21 -12.06 -4.98
C SER A 182 -2.72 -10.67 -5.33
N ASP A 183 -3.05 -9.87 -4.33
CA ASP A 183 -3.46 -8.47 -4.49
C ASP A 183 -2.28 -7.55 -4.86
N TYR A 184 -1.09 -8.10 -4.96
CA TYR A 184 0.16 -7.36 -5.04
C TYR A 184 0.66 -7.26 -6.47
N HIS A 185 -0.08 -6.53 -7.31
CA HIS A 185 0.35 -6.19 -8.67
C HIS A 185 1.23 -4.95 -8.74
N MET A 186 1.70 -4.51 -7.59
CA MET A 186 2.59 -3.39 -7.45
C MET A 186 3.86 -3.67 -8.24
N TYR A 187 4.21 -2.77 -9.17
CA TYR A 187 5.37 -2.87 -10.05
C TYR A 187 5.31 -3.86 -11.21
N ASN A 188 4.17 -4.48 -11.50
CA ASN A 188 4.06 -5.34 -12.69
C ASN A 188 4.52 -4.61 -13.96
N ALA A 189 4.02 -3.38 -14.16
CA ALA A 189 4.42 -2.56 -15.30
C ALA A 189 5.91 -2.18 -15.32
N LEU A 190 6.59 -2.16 -14.18
CA LEU A 190 8.01 -1.80 -14.12
C LEU A 190 8.90 -2.79 -14.87
N ASN A 191 8.60 -4.09 -14.76
CA ASN A 191 9.35 -5.12 -15.45
C ASN A 191 9.11 -5.09 -16.97
N ASP A 192 7.90 -4.70 -17.39
CA ASP A 192 7.53 -4.57 -18.79
C ASP A 192 7.87 -3.18 -19.33
N LYS A 193 8.54 -2.34 -18.53
CA LYS A 193 8.87 -0.94 -18.82
C LYS A 193 7.66 -0.05 -19.11
N LEU A 194 6.47 -0.43 -18.68
CA LEU A 194 5.24 0.35 -18.78
C LEU A 194 5.11 1.31 -17.59
N TYR A 195 4.43 2.43 -17.79
CA TYR A 195 4.06 3.32 -16.70
C TYR A 195 2.69 2.92 -16.14
N SER A 196 2.63 2.62 -14.85
CA SER A 196 1.40 2.18 -14.17
C SER A 196 0.98 3.18 -13.08
N LEU A 197 -0.32 3.16 -12.76
CA LEU A 197 -0.84 3.84 -11.55
C LEU A 197 -0.48 3.07 -10.28
N ASN A 198 -0.56 1.75 -10.34
CA ASN A 198 -0.38 0.91 -9.18
C ASN A 198 1.09 0.83 -8.78
N SER A 199 1.37 1.25 -7.55
CA SER A 199 2.72 1.32 -7.02
C SER A 199 2.74 1.23 -5.51
N TYR A 200 3.82 0.69 -4.98
CA TYR A 200 4.10 0.64 -3.55
C TYR A 200 5.28 1.55 -3.21
N TYR A 201 5.13 2.40 -2.22
CA TYR A 201 6.20 3.26 -1.73
C TYR A 201 6.20 3.27 -0.20
N SER A 202 7.26 2.79 0.42
CA SER A 202 7.44 2.90 1.88
C SER A 202 7.46 4.37 2.35
N LEU A 203 7.93 5.27 1.47
CA LEU A 203 7.85 6.73 1.67
C LEU A 203 7.18 7.32 0.44
N GLN A 204 5.93 7.74 0.57
CA GLN A 204 5.19 8.29 -0.55
C GLN A 204 5.23 9.82 -0.62
N ASN A 205 4.85 10.36 -1.79
CA ASN A 205 4.70 11.79 -2.00
C ASN A 205 3.49 12.32 -1.21
N LYS A 206 3.72 13.29 -0.31
CA LYS A 206 2.68 13.88 0.53
C LYS A 206 1.52 14.48 -0.27
N ASP A 207 1.83 15.18 -1.36
CA ASP A 207 0.79 15.86 -2.15
C ASP A 207 -0.10 14.83 -2.87
N LEU A 208 0.48 13.70 -3.31
CA LEU A 208 -0.27 12.62 -3.93
C LEU A 208 -1.18 11.90 -2.91
N GLY A 209 -0.69 11.66 -1.69
CA GLY A 209 -1.52 11.12 -0.61
C GLY A 209 -2.67 12.07 -0.23
N ASN A 210 -2.40 13.39 -0.18
CA ASN A 210 -3.43 14.40 0.04
C ASN A 210 -4.49 14.42 -1.08
N PHE A 211 -4.08 14.26 -2.34
CA PHE A 211 -5.00 14.13 -3.46
C PHE A 211 -5.92 12.91 -3.31
N SER A 212 -5.36 11.76 -2.98
CA SER A 212 -6.15 10.54 -2.74
C SER A 212 -7.14 10.71 -1.57
N THR A 213 -6.74 11.39 -0.51
CA THR A 213 -7.62 11.72 0.61
C THR A 213 -8.73 12.69 0.19
N LEU A 214 -8.39 13.73 -0.59
CA LEU A 214 -9.36 14.71 -1.09
C LEU A 214 -10.40 14.06 -2.01
N MET A 215 -9.97 13.12 -2.86
CA MET A 215 -10.84 12.37 -3.76
C MET A 215 -11.48 11.16 -3.06
N GLN A 216 -11.30 11.01 -1.74
CA GLN A 216 -11.84 9.91 -0.94
C GLN A 216 -11.57 8.53 -1.58
N ASN A 217 -10.36 8.35 -2.09
CA ASN A 217 -9.94 7.10 -2.73
C ASN A 217 -9.83 5.98 -1.69
N THR A 218 -10.72 4.99 -1.76
CA THR A 218 -10.80 3.88 -0.80
C THR A 218 -9.62 2.91 -0.87
N GLN A 219 -8.84 2.94 -1.95
CA GLN A 219 -7.62 2.14 -2.13
C GLN A 219 -6.37 2.84 -1.60
N TYR A 220 -6.49 4.07 -1.11
CA TYR A 220 -5.37 4.81 -0.54
C TYR A 220 -4.91 4.20 0.78
N GLU A 221 -3.64 3.81 0.82
CA GLU A 221 -2.94 3.34 2.02
C GLU A 221 -1.63 4.11 2.24
N SER A 222 -1.03 3.98 3.44
CA SER A 222 0.21 4.68 3.79
C SER A 222 1.38 4.37 2.84
N ASN A 223 1.34 3.26 2.14
CA ASN A 223 2.35 2.77 1.20
C ASN A 223 1.81 2.59 -0.23
N ILE A 224 0.51 2.78 -0.46
CA ILE A 224 -0.14 2.71 -1.78
C ILE A 224 -0.85 4.04 -2.04
N PRO A 225 -0.23 4.97 -2.79
CA PRO A 225 -0.78 6.32 -2.93
C PRO A 225 -2.06 6.39 -3.77
N LEU A 226 -2.23 5.54 -4.76
CA LEU A 226 -3.35 5.61 -5.70
C LEU A 226 -4.11 4.28 -5.85
N GLY A 227 -3.42 3.13 -5.80
CA GLY A 227 -3.98 1.87 -6.25
C GLY A 227 -4.36 1.94 -7.74
N GLN A 228 -5.55 1.43 -8.07
CA GLN A 228 -6.18 1.58 -9.39
C GLN A 228 -7.25 2.70 -9.38
N VAL A 229 -7.14 3.66 -8.46
CA VAL A 229 -8.06 4.78 -8.24
C VAL A 229 -9.54 4.35 -8.11
N SER A 230 -9.78 3.20 -7.50
CA SER A 230 -11.10 2.55 -7.34
C SER A 230 -11.84 2.33 -8.67
N ASP A 231 -11.12 2.12 -9.77
CA ASP A 231 -11.63 1.95 -11.14
C ASP A 231 -12.50 3.11 -11.65
N ARG A 232 -12.41 4.30 -11.04
CA ARG A 232 -13.19 5.47 -11.42
C ARG A 232 -12.80 5.96 -12.80
N THR A 233 -13.77 6.14 -13.68
CA THR A 233 -13.55 6.53 -15.07
C THR A 233 -12.75 7.83 -15.19
N ILE A 234 -13.24 8.90 -14.55
CA ILE A 234 -12.61 10.23 -14.68
C ILE A 234 -11.19 10.26 -14.13
N LEU A 235 -10.92 9.54 -13.04
CA LEU A 235 -9.56 9.46 -12.48
C LEU A 235 -8.63 8.64 -13.39
N ASN A 236 -9.11 7.55 -13.99
CA ASN A 236 -8.33 6.83 -15.01
C ASN A 236 -8.02 7.74 -16.21
N ASP A 237 -9.00 8.48 -16.68
CA ASP A 237 -8.83 9.45 -17.78
C ASP A 237 -7.81 10.52 -17.40
N PHE A 238 -7.97 11.17 -16.24
CA PHE A 238 -7.08 12.20 -15.72
C PHE A 238 -5.63 11.74 -15.58
N PHE A 239 -5.43 10.50 -15.11
CA PHE A 239 -4.10 9.91 -15.01
C PHE A 239 -3.54 9.44 -16.36
N GLY A 240 -4.28 9.57 -17.44
CA GLY A 240 -3.84 9.22 -18.80
C GLY A 240 -3.69 7.71 -18.98
N VAL A 241 -4.56 6.92 -18.36
CA VAL A 241 -4.61 5.47 -18.54
C VAL A 241 -5.14 5.18 -19.94
N ARG A 242 -4.23 4.78 -20.84
CA ARG A 242 -4.57 4.46 -22.24
C ARG A 242 -4.99 3.01 -22.42
N TYR A 243 -4.42 2.10 -21.64
CA TYR A 243 -4.76 0.68 -21.71
C TYR A 243 -5.08 0.13 -20.33
N LEU A 244 -6.16 -0.65 -20.28
CA LEU A 244 -6.63 -1.36 -19.11
C LEU A 244 -6.58 -2.86 -19.40
N PHE A 245 -5.89 -3.61 -18.53
CA PHE A 245 -5.86 -5.07 -18.61
C PHE A 245 -6.86 -5.68 -17.64
N VAL A 246 -7.67 -6.61 -18.14
CA VAL A 246 -8.75 -7.24 -17.41
C VAL A 246 -8.64 -8.75 -17.50
N ARG A 247 -8.69 -9.41 -16.39
CA ARG A 247 -8.78 -10.86 -16.28
C ARG A 247 -10.25 -11.27 -16.24
N ILE A 248 -10.70 -12.10 -17.20
CA ILE A 248 -12.13 -12.36 -17.42
C ILE A 248 -12.82 -13.02 -16.23
N ASN A 249 -12.14 -13.92 -15.53
CA ASN A 249 -12.74 -14.67 -14.41
C ASN A 249 -12.61 -14.00 -13.04
N GLN A 250 -12.22 -12.73 -12.97
CA GLN A 250 -12.26 -11.97 -11.71
C GLN A 250 -13.68 -11.44 -11.43
N PRO A 251 -14.07 -11.24 -10.16
CA PRO A 251 -15.44 -10.89 -9.78
C PRO A 251 -16.00 -9.62 -10.41
N ASN A 252 -15.15 -8.63 -10.72
CA ASN A 252 -15.53 -7.34 -11.30
C ASN A 252 -15.10 -7.18 -12.77
N ALA A 253 -14.88 -8.30 -13.50
CA ALA A 253 -14.40 -8.26 -14.89
C ALA A 253 -15.27 -7.41 -15.82
N ASP A 254 -16.56 -7.31 -15.55
CA ASP A 254 -17.52 -6.53 -16.34
C ASP A 254 -17.61 -5.05 -15.92
N LYS A 255 -16.90 -4.64 -14.86
CA LYS A 255 -16.86 -3.25 -14.38
C LYS A 255 -15.90 -2.39 -15.21
N ILE A 256 -16.12 -2.33 -16.49
CA ILE A 256 -15.28 -1.57 -17.41
C ILE A 256 -15.62 -0.09 -17.31
N PRO A 257 -14.65 0.81 -17.04
CA PRO A 257 -14.91 2.25 -17.01
C PRO A 257 -15.36 2.79 -18.37
N ALA A 258 -16.13 3.87 -18.37
CA ALA A 258 -16.63 4.46 -19.61
C ALA A 258 -15.47 4.91 -20.53
N GLY A 259 -15.67 4.78 -21.84
CA GLY A 259 -14.64 5.17 -22.83
C GLY A 259 -13.60 4.11 -23.12
N PHE A 260 -13.57 3.01 -22.36
CA PHE A 260 -12.70 1.88 -22.64
C PHE A 260 -13.38 0.91 -23.61
N VAL A 261 -12.74 0.66 -24.74
CA VAL A 261 -13.23 -0.23 -25.80
C VAL A 261 -12.31 -1.45 -25.89
N LEU A 262 -12.89 -2.65 -26.03
CA LEU A 262 -12.13 -3.88 -26.18
C LEU A 262 -11.20 -3.79 -27.40
N ASP A 263 -9.90 -3.95 -27.17
CA ASP A 263 -8.85 -3.88 -28.19
C ASP A 263 -8.36 -5.28 -28.57
N LYS A 264 -7.99 -6.08 -27.59
CA LYS A 264 -7.45 -7.43 -27.81
C LYS A 264 -7.88 -8.39 -26.70
N THR A 265 -7.96 -9.68 -27.05
CA THR A 265 -8.19 -10.79 -26.10
C THR A 265 -7.15 -11.87 -26.35
N THR A 266 -6.54 -12.39 -25.27
CA THR A 266 -5.62 -13.52 -25.42
C THR A 266 -6.34 -14.84 -25.27
N ARG A 267 -5.59 -15.90 -25.60
CA ARG A 267 -5.88 -17.24 -25.14
C ARG A 267 -5.57 -17.36 -23.64
N ARG A 268 -5.93 -18.47 -23.07
CA ARG A 268 -5.83 -18.82 -21.66
C ARG A 268 -4.43 -18.62 -21.09
N ILE A 269 -4.29 -17.96 -19.96
CA ILE A 269 -3.09 -18.04 -19.11
C ILE A 269 -3.20 -19.31 -18.27
N THR A 270 -2.17 -20.13 -18.26
CA THR A 270 -2.09 -21.30 -17.40
C THR A 270 -1.30 -20.92 -16.14
N ASP A 271 -1.86 -21.22 -14.97
CA ASP A 271 -1.11 -21.06 -13.72
C ASP A 271 0.13 -21.97 -13.75
N PRO A 272 1.35 -21.42 -13.54
CA PRO A 272 2.57 -22.20 -13.52
C PRO A 272 2.60 -23.27 -12.42
N ASN A 273 1.78 -23.13 -11.37
CA ASN A 273 1.65 -24.10 -10.29
C ASN A 273 0.54 -25.14 -10.54
N GLY A 274 -0.08 -25.12 -11.73
CA GLY A 274 -1.12 -26.08 -12.10
C GLY A 274 -2.49 -25.84 -11.45
N ASN A 275 -2.72 -24.71 -10.81
CA ASN A 275 -4.01 -24.38 -10.20
C ASN A 275 -5.00 -23.90 -11.26
N SER A 276 -5.84 -24.81 -11.76
CA SER A 276 -6.81 -24.53 -12.80
C SER A 276 -7.80 -23.41 -12.47
N LYS A 277 -8.02 -23.08 -11.19
CA LYS A 277 -8.86 -21.96 -10.76
C LYS A 277 -8.28 -20.60 -11.12
N LEU A 278 -6.97 -20.53 -11.35
CA LEU A 278 -6.27 -19.32 -11.75
C LEU A 278 -6.09 -19.20 -13.26
N ASP A 279 -6.44 -20.24 -14.02
CA ASP A 279 -6.46 -20.16 -15.47
C ASP A 279 -7.49 -19.14 -15.93
N SER A 280 -7.08 -18.21 -16.76
CA SER A 280 -7.93 -17.11 -17.21
C SER A 280 -7.56 -16.61 -18.60
N GLN A 281 -8.49 -15.95 -19.23
CA GLN A 281 -8.24 -15.11 -20.39
C GLN A 281 -8.03 -13.67 -19.93
N THR A 282 -7.16 -12.96 -20.63
CA THR A 282 -6.92 -11.53 -20.41
C THR A 282 -7.44 -10.75 -21.60
N GLN A 283 -8.10 -9.66 -21.31
CA GLN A 283 -8.56 -8.65 -22.26
C GLN A 283 -7.77 -7.36 -22.05
N ARG A 284 -7.42 -6.71 -23.13
CA ARG A 284 -6.89 -5.34 -23.14
C ARG A 284 -7.97 -4.42 -23.70
N TYR A 285 -8.27 -3.38 -22.96
CA TYR A 285 -9.17 -2.31 -23.38
C TYR A 285 -8.36 -1.06 -23.68
N LYS A 286 -8.72 -0.36 -24.75
CA LYS A 286 -8.14 0.93 -25.12
C LYS A 286 -9.06 2.06 -24.70
N ASN A 287 -8.54 3.06 -24.02
CA ASN A 287 -9.29 4.23 -23.57
C ASN A 287 -9.26 5.31 -24.64
N GLU A 288 -10.42 5.71 -25.11
CA GLU A 288 -10.60 6.82 -26.04
C GLU A 288 -10.68 8.18 -25.34
N CYS A 289 -10.92 8.19 -24.02
CA CYS A 289 -11.12 9.38 -23.20
C CYS A 289 -9.91 9.71 -22.31
N ALA A 290 -8.77 9.04 -22.46
CA ALA A 290 -7.58 9.33 -21.68
C ALA A 290 -7.11 10.78 -21.90
N PHE A 291 -6.89 11.53 -20.79
CA PHE A 291 -6.28 12.86 -20.87
C PHE A 291 -4.81 12.71 -21.25
N PRO A 292 -4.25 13.66 -22.02
CA PRO A 292 -2.81 13.74 -22.16
C PRO A 292 -2.15 13.93 -20.79
N LEU A 293 -0.99 13.30 -20.56
CA LEU A 293 -0.28 13.46 -19.29
C LEU A 293 0.19 14.89 -19.03
N VAL A 294 0.29 15.69 -20.10
CA VAL A 294 0.58 17.14 -20.03
C VAL A 294 -0.29 17.84 -21.07
N TYR A 295 -1.10 18.77 -20.64
CA TYR A 295 -2.07 19.49 -21.49
C TYR A 295 -2.26 20.93 -21.01
N TRP A 296 -2.80 21.78 -21.86
CA TRP A 296 -3.13 23.16 -21.53
C TRP A 296 -4.64 23.38 -21.43
N GLN A 297 -5.02 24.21 -20.46
CA GLN A 297 -6.38 24.71 -20.29
C GLN A 297 -6.37 26.21 -20.01
N ASP A 298 -7.38 26.92 -20.55
CA ASP A 298 -7.60 28.33 -20.34
C ASP A 298 -8.49 28.65 -19.14
N LYS A 299 -9.15 27.65 -18.59
CA LYS A 299 -10.05 27.77 -17.43
C LYS A 299 -9.44 27.18 -16.17
N VAL A 300 -9.68 27.84 -15.05
CA VAL A 300 -9.18 27.46 -13.74
C VAL A 300 -10.31 27.22 -12.75
N LEU A 301 -9.96 26.54 -11.67
CA LEU A 301 -10.78 26.31 -10.48
C LEU A 301 -9.97 26.65 -9.23
N THR A 302 -10.63 27.15 -8.22
CA THR A 302 -10.07 27.45 -6.91
C THR A 302 -10.80 26.67 -5.81
N GLN A 303 -10.36 26.79 -4.57
CA GLN A 303 -11.03 26.16 -3.46
C GLN A 303 -12.48 26.63 -3.31
N LYS A 304 -12.73 27.93 -3.52
CA LYS A 304 -14.09 28.50 -3.43
C LYS A 304 -15.06 27.90 -4.43
N ASP A 305 -14.57 27.57 -5.64
CA ASP A 305 -15.40 26.98 -6.69
C ASP A 305 -15.78 25.52 -6.35
N THR A 306 -15.00 24.83 -5.51
CA THR A 306 -15.12 23.37 -5.33
C THR A 306 -15.46 22.93 -3.90
N GLU A 307 -15.48 23.82 -2.91
CA GLU A 307 -15.64 23.42 -1.49
C GLU A 307 -16.97 22.70 -1.20
N ASN A 308 -18.06 23.10 -1.86
CA ASN A 308 -19.40 22.55 -1.64
C ASN A 308 -19.79 21.44 -2.61
N LEU A 309 -18.87 21.00 -3.47
CA LEU A 309 -19.16 19.94 -4.44
C LEU A 309 -19.08 18.55 -3.81
N SER A 310 -19.90 17.63 -4.31
CA SER A 310 -19.71 16.19 -4.10
C SER A 310 -18.34 15.73 -4.63
N ILE A 311 -17.86 14.59 -4.20
CA ILE A 311 -16.58 14.05 -4.71
C ILE A 311 -16.68 13.78 -6.20
N SER A 312 -17.79 13.20 -6.65
CA SER A 312 -18.06 12.94 -8.07
C SER A 312 -18.04 14.22 -8.91
N ALA A 313 -18.59 15.33 -8.39
CA ALA A 313 -18.55 16.62 -9.05
C ALA A 313 -17.12 17.21 -9.06
N LYS A 314 -16.32 17.02 -8.00
CA LYS A 314 -14.90 17.42 -7.97
C LYS A 314 -14.08 16.65 -9.01
N GLU A 315 -14.32 15.37 -9.18
CA GLU A 315 -13.68 14.57 -10.23
C GLU A 315 -14.07 15.09 -11.62
N ARG A 316 -15.37 15.30 -11.83
CA ARG A 316 -15.86 15.78 -13.12
C ARG A 316 -15.25 17.15 -13.49
N ALA A 317 -15.04 18.02 -12.50
CA ALA A 317 -14.44 19.33 -12.66
C ALA A 317 -12.99 19.28 -13.18
N LEU A 318 -12.26 18.16 -13.02
CA LEU A 318 -10.90 17.98 -13.58
C LEU A 318 -10.87 18.08 -15.11
N ALA A 319 -11.98 17.78 -15.80
CA ALA A 319 -12.08 17.94 -17.24
C ALA A 319 -12.44 19.39 -17.65
N ASP A 320 -13.10 20.15 -16.79
CA ASP A 320 -13.63 21.49 -17.12
C ASP A 320 -12.64 22.61 -16.81
N GLY A 321 -11.77 22.45 -15.80
CA GLY A 321 -10.78 23.44 -15.40
C GLY A 321 -9.61 22.87 -14.61
N VAL A 322 -8.53 23.64 -14.54
CA VAL A 322 -7.35 23.27 -13.74
C VAL A 322 -7.45 23.89 -12.35
N TYR A 323 -7.46 23.06 -11.32
CA TYR A 323 -7.42 23.56 -9.95
C TYR A 323 -6.06 24.21 -9.64
N VAL A 324 -6.09 25.48 -9.19
CA VAL A 324 -4.92 26.24 -8.77
C VAL A 324 -5.23 27.08 -7.53
N SER A 325 -4.20 27.60 -6.86
CA SER A 325 -4.40 28.58 -5.78
C SER A 325 -4.95 29.91 -6.32
N GLU A 326 -5.68 30.67 -5.49
CA GLU A 326 -6.24 32.00 -5.82
C GLU A 326 -5.20 32.89 -6.49
N LYS A 327 -3.97 32.92 -5.97
CA LYS A 327 -2.87 33.70 -6.55
C LYS A 327 -2.56 33.32 -8.01
N ASN A 328 -2.65 32.04 -8.34
CA ASN A 328 -2.34 31.54 -9.68
C ASN A 328 -3.55 31.62 -10.62
N ALA A 329 -4.77 31.75 -10.09
CA ALA A 329 -6.01 31.96 -10.84
C ALA A 329 -6.18 33.39 -11.31
N SER A 330 -5.56 34.38 -10.66
CA SER A 330 -5.71 35.80 -10.96
C SER A 330 -5.54 36.11 -12.46
N GLY A 331 -6.55 36.76 -13.06
CA GLY A 331 -6.57 37.11 -14.47
C GLY A 331 -6.88 35.95 -15.43
N LEU A 332 -7.31 34.81 -14.94
CA LEU A 332 -7.80 33.68 -15.74
C LEU A 332 -9.31 33.46 -15.52
N SER A 333 -10.00 32.92 -16.52
CA SER A 333 -11.42 32.62 -16.44
C SER A 333 -11.68 31.37 -15.62
N HIS A 334 -12.71 31.40 -14.75
CA HIS A 334 -13.14 30.21 -13.98
C HIS A 334 -13.97 29.26 -14.86
N ALA A 335 -13.90 27.98 -14.57
CA ALA A 335 -14.72 26.98 -15.22
C ALA A 335 -16.15 26.97 -14.66
N ASP A 336 -17.12 26.75 -15.53
CA ASP A 336 -18.50 26.45 -15.11
C ASP A 336 -18.60 24.94 -14.82
N ILE A 337 -18.91 24.62 -13.59
CA ILE A 337 -19.02 23.26 -13.07
C ILE A 337 -20.43 22.93 -12.58
N SER A 338 -21.41 23.77 -12.87
CA SER A 338 -22.81 23.54 -12.53
C SER A 338 -23.38 22.33 -13.30
N ASN A 339 -24.26 21.57 -12.65
CA ASN A 339 -25.00 20.46 -13.27
C ASN A 339 -24.11 19.39 -13.96
N LYS A 340 -22.94 19.09 -13.40
CA LYS A 340 -22.00 18.10 -13.96
C LYS A 340 -22.07 16.72 -13.29
N SER A 341 -22.67 16.64 -12.11
CA SER A 341 -22.98 15.41 -11.37
C SER A 341 -24.29 15.64 -10.61
N PHE A 342 -25.13 14.63 -10.51
CA PHE A 342 -26.46 14.72 -9.95
C PHE A 342 -26.59 13.84 -8.70
N ASP A 343 -27.32 14.34 -7.69
CA ASP A 343 -27.74 13.53 -6.57
C ASP A 343 -28.88 12.61 -7.00
N VAL A 344 -28.76 11.32 -6.67
CA VAL A 344 -29.79 10.32 -6.90
C VAL A 344 -30.56 10.13 -5.59
N PRO A 345 -31.86 10.49 -5.52
CA PRO A 345 -32.66 10.26 -4.33
C PRO A 345 -32.76 8.76 -4.04
N TYR A 346 -32.78 8.40 -2.76
CA TYR A 346 -32.83 7.01 -2.32
C TYR A 346 -33.63 6.84 -1.03
N THR A 347 -34.01 5.59 -0.73
CA THR A 347 -34.56 5.17 0.56
C THR A 347 -33.71 4.03 1.12
N LEU A 348 -33.29 4.13 2.39
CA LEU A 348 -32.53 3.08 3.06
C LEU A 348 -33.48 2.19 3.86
N VAL A 349 -33.47 0.88 3.56
CA VAL A 349 -34.40 -0.10 4.16
C VAL A 349 -33.59 -1.26 4.75
N SER A 350 -33.83 -1.60 6.03
CA SER A 350 -33.21 -2.77 6.67
C SER A 350 -33.69 -4.08 6.07
N SER A 351 -32.93 -5.17 6.23
CA SER A 351 -33.35 -6.53 5.83
C SER A 351 -34.67 -7.00 6.49
N ARG A 352 -35.13 -6.29 7.54
CA ARG A 352 -36.41 -6.51 8.20
C ARG A 352 -37.58 -5.71 7.59
N GLY A 353 -37.33 -4.94 6.54
CA GLY A 353 -38.34 -4.12 5.86
C GLY A 353 -38.58 -2.73 6.45
N ASN A 354 -37.87 -2.34 7.49
CA ASN A 354 -38.02 -1.02 8.11
C ASN A 354 -37.15 0.04 7.40
N VAL A 355 -37.72 1.21 7.14
CA VAL A 355 -36.96 2.38 6.71
C VAL A 355 -36.09 2.85 7.87
N VAL A 356 -34.81 3.07 7.59
CA VAL A 356 -33.81 3.49 8.58
C VAL A 356 -33.11 4.76 8.12
N SER A 357 -32.61 5.55 9.08
CA SER A 357 -31.75 6.69 8.79
C SER A 357 -30.29 6.25 8.75
N ALA A 358 -29.53 6.68 7.76
CA ALA A 358 -28.09 6.46 7.72
C ALA A 358 -27.35 7.24 8.84
N LEU A 359 -27.96 8.29 9.39
CA LEU A 359 -27.37 9.11 10.46
C LEU A 359 -27.32 8.39 11.81
N ASP A 360 -28.20 7.41 12.03
CA ASP A 360 -28.23 6.62 13.28
C ASP A 360 -28.95 5.28 13.07
N PHE A 361 -28.20 4.19 13.10
CA PHE A 361 -28.75 2.84 13.11
C PHE A 361 -27.83 1.87 13.86
N GLU A 362 -28.38 0.77 14.38
CA GLU A 362 -27.65 -0.25 15.11
C GLU A 362 -27.68 -1.58 14.36
N LYS A 363 -26.50 -2.12 14.05
CA LYS A 363 -26.33 -3.48 13.54
C LYS A 363 -26.21 -4.47 14.70
N ARG A 364 -27.24 -5.29 14.91
CA ARG A 364 -27.34 -6.26 16.01
C ARG A 364 -27.03 -7.70 15.58
N ASP A 365 -27.19 -8.02 14.31
CA ASP A 365 -26.99 -9.34 13.75
C ASP A 365 -25.89 -9.32 12.68
N LYS A 366 -25.07 -10.38 12.60
CA LYS A 366 -24.00 -10.51 11.61
C LYS A 366 -24.54 -10.48 10.16
N ASN A 367 -25.73 -11.06 9.96
CA ASN A 367 -26.37 -11.17 8.65
C ASN A 367 -27.27 -9.98 8.29
N GLU A 368 -27.43 -9.01 9.17
CA GLU A 368 -28.26 -7.83 8.92
C GLU A 368 -27.61 -6.95 7.85
N THR A 369 -28.37 -6.64 6.81
CA THR A 369 -27.99 -5.80 5.67
C THR A 369 -29.04 -4.71 5.45
N TYR A 370 -28.69 -3.72 4.64
CA TYR A 370 -29.55 -2.58 4.34
C TYR A 370 -29.59 -2.39 2.83
N ARG A 371 -30.77 -2.17 2.27
CA ARG A 371 -30.96 -1.87 0.85
C ARG A 371 -31.04 -0.37 0.65
N ILE A 372 -30.22 0.15 -0.25
CA ILE A 372 -30.31 1.51 -0.77
C ILE A 372 -31.17 1.41 -2.04
N ILE A 373 -32.43 1.78 -1.95
CA ILE A 373 -33.39 1.74 -3.06
C ILE A 373 -33.32 3.08 -3.78
N LEU A 374 -32.88 3.08 -5.05
CA LEU A 374 -32.74 4.29 -5.85
C LEU A 374 -34.08 4.72 -6.44
N GLN A 375 -34.32 6.03 -6.51
CA GLN A 375 -35.53 6.58 -7.11
C GLN A 375 -35.26 6.97 -8.58
N ASN A 376 -36.19 6.66 -9.46
CA ASN A 376 -36.14 6.98 -10.89
C ASN A 376 -34.81 6.58 -11.58
N PRO A 377 -34.31 5.36 -11.40
CA PRO A 377 -33.00 4.95 -11.93
C PRO A 377 -32.93 5.05 -13.47
N GLU A 378 -34.06 5.02 -14.17
CA GLU A 378 -34.19 5.15 -15.61
C GLU A 378 -33.86 6.56 -16.16
N GLU A 379 -33.92 7.59 -15.32
CA GLU A 379 -33.57 8.97 -15.69
C GLU A 379 -32.05 9.15 -15.87
N TYR A 380 -31.23 8.25 -15.30
CA TYR A 380 -29.77 8.36 -15.28
C TYR A 380 -29.12 7.41 -16.28
N GLN A 381 -28.96 7.88 -17.52
CA GLN A 381 -28.31 7.10 -18.59
C GLN A 381 -26.88 7.58 -18.83
N ASN A 382 -26.02 6.65 -19.26
CA ASN A 382 -24.59 6.91 -19.50
C ASN A 382 -23.88 7.53 -18.31
N CYS A 383 -24.24 7.10 -17.10
CA CYS A 383 -23.70 7.64 -15.83
C CYS A 383 -22.79 6.64 -15.13
N GLU A 384 -21.76 7.14 -14.47
CA GLU A 384 -21.02 6.42 -13.44
C GLU A 384 -21.70 6.67 -12.09
N LEU A 385 -21.96 5.59 -11.35
CA LEU A 385 -22.66 5.61 -10.07
C LEU A 385 -21.66 5.57 -8.93
N HIS A 386 -21.75 6.56 -8.03
CA HIS A 386 -20.96 6.59 -6.80
C HIS A 386 -21.83 6.59 -5.56
N VAL A 387 -21.32 5.97 -4.50
CA VAL A 387 -21.86 6.06 -3.14
C VAL A 387 -20.81 6.76 -2.27
N GLU A 388 -21.09 8.00 -1.86
CA GLU A 388 -20.25 8.80 -1.00
C GLU A 388 -20.73 8.64 0.44
N ILE A 389 -19.86 8.18 1.33
CA ILE A 389 -20.16 8.01 2.75
C ILE A 389 -19.21 8.92 3.54
N ASN A 390 -19.78 9.90 4.23
CA ASN A 390 -19.07 10.92 4.95
C ASN A 390 -19.38 10.90 6.44
N ASP A 391 -18.46 11.43 7.23
CA ASP A 391 -18.57 11.61 8.68
C ASP A 391 -18.94 10.30 9.42
N ILE A 392 -18.30 9.20 8.99
CA ILE A 392 -18.56 7.88 9.56
C ILE A 392 -18.20 7.88 11.04
N ASN A 393 -19.22 7.68 11.86
CA ASN A 393 -19.13 7.45 13.30
C ASN A 393 -19.55 6.02 13.62
N TYR A 394 -18.58 5.18 13.99
CA TYR A 394 -18.83 3.81 14.42
C TYR A 394 -18.58 3.70 15.92
N VAL A 395 -19.60 3.26 16.66
CA VAL A 395 -19.51 2.97 18.09
C VAL A 395 -19.51 1.45 18.29
N PRO A 396 -18.34 0.86 18.62
CA PRO A 396 -18.21 -0.58 18.80
C PRO A 396 -18.87 -1.05 20.10
N TYR A 397 -19.15 -2.34 20.20
CA TYR A 397 -19.51 -2.96 21.47
C TYR A 397 -18.39 -2.81 22.52
N SER A 398 -18.77 -2.92 23.79
CA SER A 398 -17.83 -2.90 24.92
C SER A 398 -16.71 -3.93 24.73
N LEU A 399 -15.52 -3.62 25.23
CA LEU A 399 -14.34 -4.49 25.16
C LEU A 399 -14.64 -5.92 25.66
N LYS A 400 -15.36 -6.05 26.79
CA LYS A 400 -15.76 -7.35 27.34
C LYS A 400 -16.56 -8.19 26.33
N LYS A 401 -17.51 -7.56 25.61
CA LYS A 401 -18.33 -8.23 24.60
C LYS A 401 -17.50 -8.61 23.38
N GLN A 402 -16.60 -7.72 22.93
CA GLN A 402 -15.71 -8.00 21.82
C GLN A 402 -14.77 -9.19 22.10
N VAL A 403 -14.12 -9.21 23.27
CA VAL A 403 -13.22 -10.30 23.68
C VAL A 403 -13.98 -11.63 23.72
N SER A 404 -15.22 -11.65 24.24
CA SER A 404 -16.05 -12.86 24.23
C SER A 404 -16.37 -13.36 22.82
N ILE A 405 -16.62 -12.47 21.87
CA ILE A 405 -16.88 -12.82 20.47
C ILE A 405 -15.61 -13.41 19.80
N GLU A 406 -14.47 -12.76 19.99
CA GLU A 406 -13.19 -13.23 19.44
C GLU A 406 -12.75 -14.57 20.05
N GLN A 407 -12.95 -14.77 21.35
CA GLN A 407 -12.67 -16.05 22.02
C GLN A 407 -13.50 -17.19 21.42
N ARG A 408 -14.81 -16.99 21.24
CA ARG A 408 -15.69 -17.99 20.61
C ARG A 408 -15.27 -18.30 19.17
N ALA A 409 -14.87 -17.29 18.39
CA ALA A 409 -14.39 -17.51 17.04
C ALA A 409 -13.11 -18.35 17.01
N LYS A 410 -12.18 -18.09 17.94
CA LYS A 410 -10.94 -18.88 18.10
C LYS A 410 -11.23 -20.32 18.50
N ASP A 411 -12.13 -20.53 19.47
CA ASP A 411 -12.43 -21.86 19.99
C ASP A 411 -13.15 -22.75 18.95
N ASN A 412 -13.85 -22.14 18.00
CA ASN A 412 -14.55 -22.82 16.92
C ASN A 412 -13.73 -22.93 15.62
N ASP A 413 -12.45 -22.55 15.63
CA ASP A 413 -11.61 -22.60 14.42
C ASP A 413 -11.10 -24.02 14.15
N PRO A 414 -11.52 -24.67 13.06
CA PRO A 414 -11.10 -26.02 12.73
C PRO A 414 -9.70 -26.09 12.10
N GLU A 415 -9.08 -24.96 11.80
CA GLU A 415 -7.80 -24.93 11.11
C GLU A 415 -6.65 -25.41 11.98
N GLN A 416 -5.72 -26.14 11.37
CA GLN A 416 -4.50 -26.67 11.99
C GLN A 416 -3.24 -26.17 11.26
N GLY A 417 -2.07 -26.37 11.88
CA GLY A 417 -0.79 -25.99 11.30
C GLY A 417 -0.49 -24.50 11.39
N ILE A 418 0.19 -23.97 10.36
CA ILE A 418 0.69 -22.58 10.34
C ILE A 418 -0.43 -21.56 10.36
N LEU A 419 -1.53 -21.81 9.66
CA LEU A 419 -2.67 -20.87 9.60
C LEU A 419 -3.33 -20.73 10.97
N ALA A 420 -3.56 -21.86 11.67
CA ALA A 420 -4.08 -21.85 13.04
C ALA A 420 -3.13 -21.11 13.98
N GLN A 421 -1.82 -21.34 13.85
CA GLN A 421 -0.82 -20.63 14.61
C GLN A 421 -0.84 -19.13 14.38
N ASN A 422 -0.92 -18.68 13.13
CA ASN A 422 -1.03 -17.25 12.79
C ASN A 422 -2.31 -16.62 13.37
N LYS A 423 -3.44 -17.34 13.36
CA LYS A 423 -4.69 -16.87 13.98
C LYS A 423 -4.54 -16.74 15.50
N ARG A 424 -3.90 -17.71 16.15
CA ARG A 424 -3.60 -17.65 17.60
C ARG A 424 -2.69 -16.47 17.94
N LEU A 425 -1.66 -16.20 17.12
CA LEU A 425 -0.77 -15.06 17.30
C LEU A 425 -1.50 -13.72 17.09
N ASN A 426 -2.40 -13.66 16.13
CA ASN A 426 -3.24 -12.47 15.90
C ASN A 426 -4.20 -12.23 17.06
N TYR A 427 -4.79 -13.31 17.62
CA TYR A 427 -5.61 -13.21 18.83
C TYR A 427 -4.79 -12.75 20.05
N TYR A 428 -3.57 -13.22 20.22
CA TYR A 428 -2.65 -12.73 21.25
C TYR A 428 -2.32 -11.26 21.09
N ARG A 429 -2.06 -10.79 19.86
CA ARG A 429 -1.87 -9.35 19.56
C ARG A 429 -3.10 -8.55 19.90
N TYR A 430 -4.28 -9.05 19.57
CA TYR A 430 -5.57 -8.44 19.91
C TYR A 430 -5.71 -8.30 21.43
N LEU A 431 -5.49 -9.36 22.22
CA LEU A 431 -5.53 -9.31 23.66
C LEU A 431 -4.53 -8.33 24.25
N ARG A 432 -3.27 -8.40 23.79
CA ARG A 432 -2.20 -7.51 24.25
C ARG A 432 -2.52 -6.04 24.00
N TYR A 433 -3.06 -5.73 22.86
CA TYR A 433 -3.37 -4.35 22.49
C TYR A 433 -4.64 -3.86 23.16
N HIS A 434 -5.76 -4.54 22.96
CA HIS A 434 -7.07 -4.03 23.39
C HIS A 434 -7.34 -4.23 24.87
N VAL A 435 -7.02 -5.41 25.42
CA VAL A 435 -7.31 -5.72 26.83
C VAL A 435 -6.37 -4.99 27.76
N LEU A 436 -5.06 -5.01 27.49
CA LEU A 436 -4.08 -4.32 28.35
C LEU A 436 -4.21 -2.79 28.27
N GLN A 437 -4.63 -2.25 27.14
CA GLN A 437 -4.85 -0.82 26.98
C GLN A 437 -6.28 -0.37 27.33
N GLY A 438 -7.17 -1.31 27.65
CA GLY A 438 -8.54 -1.01 28.03
C GLY A 438 -9.38 -0.38 26.91
N SER A 439 -8.97 -0.51 25.63
CA SER A 439 -9.67 0.13 24.50
C SER A 439 -10.32 -0.90 23.56
N PRO A 440 -11.63 -0.73 23.23
CA PRO A 440 -12.29 -1.62 22.28
C PRO A 440 -11.70 -1.46 20.87
N ASN A 441 -11.79 -2.53 20.07
CA ASN A 441 -11.44 -2.49 18.66
C ASN A 441 -12.46 -1.65 17.88
N ILE A 442 -11.98 -0.62 17.18
CA ILE A 442 -12.80 0.30 16.38
C ILE A 442 -12.77 -0.04 14.88
N SER A 443 -12.16 -1.17 14.49
CA SER A 443 -12.15 -1.56 13.09
C SER A 443 -13.53 -1.91 12.57
N TYR A 444 -13.82 -1.49 11.33
CA TYR A 444 -15.03 -1.84 10.61
C TYR A 444 -14.78 -1.85 9.10
N ALA A 445 -15.69 -2.44 8.34
CA ALA A 445 -15.84 -2.15 6.93
C ALA A 445 -17.32 -1.94 6.60
N LEU A 446 -17.59 -0.94 5.78
CA LEU A 446 -18.87 -0.72 5.11
C LEU A 446 -18.73 -1.24 3.68
N LYS A 447 -19.43 -2.31 3.36
CA LYS A 447 -19.47 -2.90 2.04
C LYS A 447 -20.73 -2.45 1.31
N VAL A 448 -20.61 -2.11 0.05
CA VAL A 448 -21.74 -1.86 -0.83
C VAL A 448 -21.65 -2.80 -2.02
N ASP A 449 -22.64 -3.66 -2.15
CA ASP A 449 -22.76 -4.61 -3.25
C ASP A 449 -23.62 -4.00 -4.35
N GLY A 450 -23.11 -4.01 -5.56
CA GLY A 450 -23.78 -3.59 -6.79
C GLY A 450 -23.71 -4.67 -7.87
N PRO A 451 -24.22 -4.39 -9.08
CA PRO A 451 -24.23 -5.36 -10.18
C PRO A 451 -22.84 -5.87 -10.59
N TYR A 452 -21.81 -5.06 -10.42
CA TYR A 452 -20.42 -5.37 -10.81
C TYR A 452 -19.55 -5.87 -9.65
N GLY A 453 -20.11 -6.16 -8.49
CA GLY A 453 -19.38 -6.68 -7.32
C GLY A 453 -19.47 -5.78 -6.10
N THR A 454 -18.57 -6.04 -5.15
CA THR A 454 -18.55 -5.41 -3.83
C THR A 454 -17.46 -4.34 -3.75
N GLU A 455 -17.84 -3.14 -3.36
CA GLU A 455 -16.91 -2.08 -2.96
C GLU A 455 -16.93 -1.88 -1.45
N LYS A 456 -15.84 -1.35 -0.86
CA LYS A 456 -15.75 -1.21 0.60
C LYS A 456 -14.97 0.00 1.07
N ILE A 457 -15.40 0.56 2.19
CA ILE A 457 -14.63 1.48 3.01
C ILE A 457 -14.20 0.72 4.26
N SER A 458 -12.91 0.73 4.59
CA SER A 458 -12.37 -0.04 5.72
C SER A 458 -11.60 0.85 6.69
N GLN A 459 -11.94 0.74 7.98
CA GLN A 459 -11.18 1.29 9.09
C GLN A 459 -10.30 0.19 9.67
N PRO A 460 -8.95 0.32 9.65
CA PRO A 460 -8.06 -0.67 10.26
C PRO A 460 -8.16 -0.64 11.79
N ASP A 461 -7.72 -1.73 12.42
CA ASP A 461 -7.55 -1.83 13.86
C ASP A 461 -6.45 -0.88 14.36
N GLN A 462 -6.63 -0.34 15.59
CA GLN A 462 -5.64 0.56 16.20
C GLN A 462 -4.26 -0.10 16.40
N SER A 463 -4.23 -1.43 16.53
CA SER A 463 -2.98 -2.20 16.65
C SER A 463 -2.14 -2.20 15.36
N ALA A 464 -2.70 -1.73 14.24
CA ALA A 464 -1.97 -1.61 12.97
C ALA A 464 -0.84 -0.56 13.00
N LEU A 465 -0.69 0.22 14.07
CA LEU A 465 0.37 1.18 14.36
C LEU A 465 0.67 2.11 13.17
N SER A 466 1.77 1.88 12.44
CA SER A 466 2.18 2.74 11.31
C SER A 466 1.22 2.72 10.11
N PHE A 467 0.37 1.71 10.01
CA PHE A 467 -0.66 1.62 8.96
C PHE A 467 -2.02 2.13 9.45
N PHE A 468 -2.12 2.48 10.73
CA PHE A 468 -3.37 3.03 11.27
C PHE A 468 -3.68 4.38 10.64
N LYS A 469 -4.89 4.48 10.10
CA LYS A 469 -5.48 5.71 9.57
C LYS A 469 -6.92 5.76 10.04
N LYS A 470 -7.33 6.87 10.66
CA LYS A 470 -8.74 7.10 10.94
C LYS A 470 -9.45 7.38 9.61
N VAL A 471 -10.38 6.53 9.25
CA VAL A 471 -11.17 6.61 8.02
C VAL A 471 -12.58 7.05 8.42
N THR A 472 -12.95 8.25 8.03
CA THR A 472 -14.27 8.81 8.28
C THR A 472 -15.06 9.05 7.00
N ASN A 473 -14.39 9.01 5.86
CA ASN A 473 -14.99 9.32 4.57
C ASN A 473 -14.48 8.35 3.51
N GLY A 474 -15.33 8.05 2.54
CA GLY A 474 -14.93 7.25 1.39
C GLY A 474 -15.96 7.34 0.27
N THR A 475 -15.50 7.27 -0.97
CA THR A 475 -16.36 7.24 -2.16
C THR A 475 -16.19 5.91 -2.86
N LEU A 476 -17.27 5.17 -3.00
CA LEU A 476 -17.34 3.88 -3.65
C LEU A 476 -17.82 4.04 -5.09
N ASN A 477 -17.06 3.51 -6.03
CA ASN A 477 -17.46 3.46 -7.44
C ASN A 477 -18.23 2.17 -7.71
N LEU A 478 -19.49 2.25 -8.06
CA LEU A 478 -20.36 1.10 -8.36
C LEU A 478 -20.36 0.74 -9.87
N GLY A 479 -19.64 1.53 -10.69
CA GLY A 479 -19.45 1.28 -12.11
C GLY A 479 -20.23 2.21 -13.03
N TYR A 480 -20.03 2.02 -14.33
CA TYR A 480 -20.67 2.78 -15.41
C TYR A 480 -21.89 2.05 -15.95
N PHE A 481 -22.99 2.78 -16.07
CA PHE A 481 -24.31 2.27 -16.51
C PHE A 481 -24.75 2.99 -17.78
N PRO A 482 -24.66 2.34 -18.95
CA PRO A 482 -25.01 2.98 -20.23
C PRO A 482 -26.50 3.17 -20.44
N LYS A 483 -27.35 2.30 -19.86
CA LYS A 483 -28.82 2.33 -20.08
C LYS A 483 -29.56 3.00 -18.94
N GLN A 484 -29.41 2.50 -17.72
CA GLN A 484 -30.04 3.00 -16.50
C GLN A 484 -29.25 2.52 -15.27
N LEU A 485 -29.43 3.17 -14.14
CA LEU A 485 -28.88 2.72 -12.87
C LEU A 485 -29.60 1.46 -12.36
N PRO A 486 -28.99 0.71 -11.41
CA PRO A 486 -29.67 -0.40 -10.75
C PRO A 486 -30.78 0.12 -9.84
N ASP A 487 -31.84 -0.68 -9.65
CA ASP A 487 -32.96 -0.30 -8.78
C ASP A 487 -32.56 -0.20 -7.30
N SER A 488 -31.56 -0.98 -6.88
CA SER A 488 -31.06 -0.96 -5.50
C SER A 488 -29.63 -1.48 -5.37
N LEU A 489 -28.98 -1.07 -4.27
CA LEU A 489 -27.68 -1.53 -3.82
C LEU A 489 -27.82 -2.14 -2.42
N THR A 490 -26.87 -3.00 -2.00
CA THR A 490 -26.90 -3.59 -0.66
C THR A 490 -25.75 -3.06 0.18
N LEU A 491 -26.06 -2.37 1.28
CA LEU A 491 -25.10 -1.91 2.28
C LEU A 491 -24.95 -2.95 3.39
N SER A 492 -23.73 -3.40 3.62
CA SER A 492 -23.40 -4.47 4.59
C SER A 492 -22.26 -4.04 5.52
N PRO A 493 -22.54 -3.42 6.68
CA PRO A 493 -21.53 -3.20 7.70
C PRO A 493 -21.01 -4.53 8.25
N THR A 494 -19.69 -4.66 8.45
CA THR A 494 -19.09 -5.95 8.84
C THR A 494 -19.04 -6.20 10.33
N LYS A 495 -19.10 -5.15 11.15
CA LYS A 495 -19.01 -5.25 12.62
C LYS A 495 -20.34 -4.90 13.27
N LEU A 496 -20.60 -5.50 14.43
CA LEU A 496 -21.77 -5.19 15.25
C LEU A 496 -21.53 -3.91 16.04
N GLY A 497 -22.55 -3.08 16.21
CA GLY A 497 -22.47 -1.80 16.91
C GLY A 497 -23.36 -0.75 16.26
N SER A 498 -23.23 0.48 16.73
CA SER A 498 -23.99 1.61 16.20
C SER A 498 -23.19 2.33 15.11
N TYR A 499 -23.88 2.76 14.07
CA TYR A 499 -23.34 3.48 12.92
C TYR A 499 -24.12 4.77 12.69
N GLY A 500 -23.42 5.83 12.36
CA GLY A 500 -23.98 7.05 11.85
C GLY A 500 -23.06 7.63 10.78
N PHE A 501 -23.62 8.05 9.64
CA PHE A 501 -22.87 8.69 8.56
C PHE A 501 -23.81 9.45 7.62
N GLU A 502 -23.26 10.41 6.91
CA GLU A 502 -23.92 11.01 5.75
C GLU A 502 -23.76 10.12 4.54
N LEU A 503 -24.88 9.69 3.96
CA LEU A 503 -24.92 8.88 2.75
C LEU A 503 -25.42 9.71 1.58
N ARG A 504 -24.64 9.77 0.51
CA ARG A 504 -25.00 10.44 -0.73
C ARG A 504 -24.79 9.49 -1.90
N VAL A 505 -25.78 9.41 -2.76
CA VAL A 505 -25.68 8.65 -4.01
C VAL A 505 -25.61 9.64 -5.16
N THR A 506 -24.62 9.48 -6.05
CA THR A 506 -24.42 10.43 -7.15
C THR A 506 -24.29 9.70 -8.50
N ALA A 507 -24.84 10.31 -9.53
CA ALA A 507 -24.74 9.86 -10.92
C ALA A 507 -24.02 10.93 -11.74
N THR A 508 -22.90 10.57 -12.38
CA THR A 508 -22.09 11.47 -13.19
C THR A 508 -22.17 11.08 -14.66
N PRO A 509 -22.77 11.91 -15.54
CA PRO A 509 -22.84 11.63 -16.98
C PRO A 509 -21.45 11.65 -17.63
N LEU A 510 -21.12 10.59 -18.38
CA LEU A 510 -19.83 10.42 -19.06
C LEU A 510 -19.98 10.37 -20.61
N SER A 511 -21.07 10.91 -21.12
CA SER A 511 -21.33 11.09 -22.55
C SER A 511 -21.41 12.59 -22.91
N GLY A 512 -21.70 12.91 -24.16
CA GLY A 512 -21.98 14.27 -24.62
C GLY A 512 -20.92 15.30 -24.21
N ASP A 513 -21.25 16.13 -23.23
CA ASP A 513 -20.40 17.23 -22.76
C ASP A 513 -19.05 16.74 -22.23
N TYR A 514 -19.04 15.66 -21.42
CA TYR A 514 -17.80 15.11 -20.90
C TYR A 514 -16.83 14.72 -22.02
N ARG A 515 -17.29 13.93 -22.99
CA ARG A 515 -16.45 13.50 -24.12
C ARG A 515 -15.98 14.70 -24.96
N SER A 516 -16.82 15.72 -25.10
CA SER A 516 -16.45 16.98 -25.80
C SER A 516 -15.30 17.70 -25.09
N GLN A 517 -15.37 17.82 -23.76
CA GLN A 517 -14.30 18.44 -22.96
C GLN A 517 -13.00 17.63 -23.05
N VAL A 518 -13.07 16.29 -22.92
CA VAL A 518 -11.89 15.43 -23.08
C VAL A 518 -11.24 15.61 -24.45
N LYS A 519 -12.01 15.63 -25.54
CA LYS A 519 -11.48 15.88 -26.89
C LYS A 519 -10.80 17.25 -26.98
N LYS A 520 -11.32 18.27 -26.28
CA LYS A 520 -10.66 19.58 -26.19
C LYS A 520 -9.31 19.47 -25.51
N LEU A 521 -9.22 18.76 -24.38
CA LEU A 521 -7.94 18.51 -23.69
C LEU A 521 -6.93 17.77 -24.59
N GLN A 522 -7.38 16.75 -25.29
CA GLN A 522 -6.54 15.98 -26.22
C GLN A 522 -5.96 16.83 -27.35
N ARG A 523 -6.73 17.80 -27.87
CA ARG A 523 -6.24 18.77 -28.88
C ARG A 523 -5.21 19.75 -28.31
N HIS A 524 -5.24 20.00 -27.01
CA HIS A 524 -4.32 20.88 -26.31
C HIS A 524 -3.21 20.12 -25.57
N ALA A 525 -2.87 18.94 -26.05
CA ALA A 525 -1.75 18.15 -25.54
C ALA A 525 -0.40 18.84 -25.80
N LEU A 526 0.58 18.61 -24.95
CA LEU A 526 1.97 18.93 -25.22
C LEU A 526 2.46 18.07 -26.40
N LEU A 527 3.01 18.71 -27.43
CA LEU A 527 3.46 18.06 -28.66
C LEU A 527 4.98 17.80 -28.61
N ASN A 528 5.45 16.86 -29.46
CA ASN A 528 6.87 16.51 -29.57
C ASN A 528 7.50 16.16 -28.21
N VAL A 529 6.76 15.41 -27.42
CA VAL A 529 7.17 15.04 -26.06
C VAL A 529 8.41 14.17 -26.11
N LYS A 530 9.49 14.63 -25.47
CA LYS A 530 10.67 13.83 -25.18
C LYS A 530 10.80 13.69 -23.67
N PHE A 531 10.91 12.48 -23.20
CA PHE A 531 11.03 12.23 -21.77
C PHE A 531 12.18 11.26 -21.47
N SER A 532 12.79 11.45 -20.32
CA SER A 532 13.81 10.59 -19.75
C SER A 532 13.57 10.49 -18.23
N ARG A 533 14.44 9.79 -17.50
CA ARG A 533 14.28 9.56 -16.05
C ARG A 533 13.97 10.82 -15.22
N ASN A 534 14.52 11.97 -15.61
CA ASN A 534 14.44 13.21 -14.83
C ASN A 534 14.18 14.45 -15.67
N MET A 535 13.80 14.29 -16.91
CA MET A 535 13.52 15.41 -17.84
C MET A 535 12.31 15.09 -18.72
N LEU A 536 11.46 16.09 -18.91
CA LEU A 536 10.41 16.08 -19.90
C LEU A 536 10.50 17.39 -20.70
N SER A 537 10.41 17.32 -22.02
CA SER A 537 10.37 18.49 -22.89
C SER A 537 9.33 18.30 -23.98
N GLY A 538 8.85 19.41 -24.51
CA GLY A 538 7.87 19.44 -25.59
C GLY A 538 7.52 20.87 -25.97
N SER A 539 6.63 21.03 -26.94
CA SER A 539 6.16 22.32 -27.39
C SER A 539 4.63 22.41 -27.42
N ILE A 540 4.11 23.61 -27.23
CA ILE A 540 2.67 23.85 -27.31
C ILE A 540 2.42 25.22 -27.88
N LYS A 541 1.30 25.38 -28.62
CA LYS A 541 0.80 26.68 -29.08
C LYS A 541 -0.55 26.96 -28.44
N THR A 542 -0.64 28.08 -27.73
CA THR A 542 -1.86 28.49 -27.01
C THR A 542 -2.45 29.75 -27.60
N SER A 543 -3.78 29.86 -27.61
CA SER A 543 -4.50 31.01 -28.14
C SER A 543 -4.65 32.19 -27.15
N ARG A 544 -4.54 31.89 -25.87
CA ARG A 544 -4.68 32.81 -24.74
C ARG A 544 -3.84 32.37 -23.54
N ASP A 545 -3.79 33.19 -22.51
CA ASP A 545 -3.17 32.82 -21.23
C ASP A 545 -3.92 31.66 -20.58
N GLY A 546 -3.19 30.81 -19.87
CA GLY A 546 -3.76 29.66 -19.21
C GLY A 546 -2.74 28.83 -18.41
N ILE A 547 -3.13 27.64 -18.07
CA ILE A 547 -2.32 26.73 -17.27
C ILE A 547 -1.94 25.48 -18.10
N LEU A 548 -0.66 25.21 -18.19
CA LEU A 548 -0.18 23.87 -18.55
C LEU A 548 -0.28 23.01 -17.31
N ALA A 549 -1.17 22.03 -17.35
CA ALA A 549 -1.38 21.08 -16.29
C ALA A 549 -0.77 19.73 -16.64
N SER A 550 -0.49 18.93 -15.65
CA SER A 550 -0.06 17.55 -15.83
C SER A 550 -0.63 16.64 -14.76
N SER A 551 -0.53 15.33 -14.97
CA SER A 551 -0.73 14.31 -13.94
C SER A 551 0.61 13.78 -13.38
N ILE A 552 1.69 14.57 -13.50
CA ILE A 552 3.01 14.27 -12.92
C ILE A 552 3.06 14.79 -11.48
N PRO A 553 3.36 13.98 -10.46
CA PRO A 553 3.35 14.39 -9.07
C PRO A 553 4.28 15.58 -8.80
N TYR A 554 3.78 16.58 -8.07
CA TYR A 554 4.56 17.74 -7.66
C TYR A 554 5.60 17.38 -6.60
N SER A 555 6.76 18.00 -6.70
CA SER A 555 7.81 17.98 -5.69
C SER A 555 8.65 19.26 -5.81
N LYS A 556 9.26 19.69 -4.70
CA LYS A 556 10.19 20.83 -4.67
C LYS A 556 11.42 20.65 -5.58
N GLY A 557 11.67 19.42 -6.04
CA GLY A 557 12.78 19.10 -6.94
C GLY A 557 12.55 19.51 -8.41
N TRP A 558 11.34 19.87 -8.81
CA TRP A 558 11.03 20.27 -10.16
C TRP A 558 11.51 21.70 -10.46
N SER A 559 12.06 21.89 -11.64
CA SER A 559 12.41 23.17 -12.24
C SER A 559 11.94 23.20 -13.69
N ALA A 560 11.62 24.39 -14.19
CA ALA A 560 11.11 24.57 -15.55
C ALA A 560 11.81 25.70 -16.29
N THR A 561 11.87 25.56 -17.62
CA THR A 561 12.13 26.66 -18.53
C THR A 561 11.04 26.70 -19.62
N VAL A 562 10.65 27.91 -20.01
CA VAL A 562 9.75 28.20 -21.13
C VAL A 562 10.50 29.11 -22.10
N ASN A 563 10.66 28.68 -23.34
CA ASN A 563 11.44 29.39 -24.36
C ASN A 563 12.88 29.74 -23.88
N GLY A 564 13.51 28.79 -23.18
CA GLY A 564 14.85 28.96 -22.62
C GLY A 564 14.92 29.80 -21.33
N ARG A 565 13.87 30.51 -20.94
CA ARG A 565 13.83 31.35 -19.73
C ARG A 565 13.28 30.56 -18.55
N LYS A 566 13.84 30.78 -17.34
CA LYS A 566 13.39 30.12 -16.11
C LYS A 566 11.92 30.46 -15.83
N ALA A 567 11.10 29.44 -15.61
CA ALA A 567 9.68 29.53 -15.28
C ALA A 567 9.41 28.97 -13.89
N LYS A 568 8.40 29.51 -13.20
CA LYS A 568 7.99 29.03 -11.89
C LYS A 568 7.09 27.80 -12.05
N VAL A 569 7.50 26.68 -11.45
CA VAL A 569 6.65 25.50 -11.30
C VAL A 569 5.58 25.80 -10.26
N ILE A 570 4.32 25.56 -10.60
CA ILE A 570 3.17 25.69 -9.70
C ILE A 570 2.55 24.33 -9.43
N LYS A 571 1.81 24.21 -8.33
CA LYS A 571 1.02 23.02 -8.02
C LYS A 571 -0.36 23.18 -8.67
N THR A 572 -0.77 22.18 -9.46
CA THR A 572 -2.08 22.10 -10.11
C THR A 572 -2.83 20.87 -9.65
N ASN A 573 -4.15 20.88 -9.74
CA ASN A 573 -5.03 19.77 -9.38
C ASN A 573 -4.63 19.12 -8.04
N HIS A 574 -4.31 19.99 -7.05
CA HIS A 574 -3.90 19.67 -5.67
C HIS A 574 -2.53 19.02 -5.50
N ALA A 575 -2.03 18.24 -6.47
CA ALA A 575 -0.85 17.40 -6.27
C ALA A 575 0.14 17.34 -7.45
N PHE A 576 -0.12 18.05 -8.55
CA PHE A 576 0.61 17.82 -9.79
C PHE A 576 1.36 19.06 -10.29
N VAL A 577 2.35 18.79 -11.14
CA VAL A 577 3.17 19.85 -11.75
C VAL A 577 2.38 20.61 -12.79
N GLY A 578 2.48 21.96 -12.77
CA GLY A 578 1.98 22.81 -13.81
C GLY A 578 2.80 24.08 -13.99
N LEU A 579 2.49 24.81 -15.05
CA LEU A 579 3.09 26.09 -15.40
C LEU A 579 2.00 27.06 -15.85
N ARG A 580 2.13 28.34 -15.51
CA ARG A 580 1.34 29.41 -16.14
C ARG A 580 2.02 29.79 -17.46
N LEU A 581 1.26 29.76 -18.54
CA LEU A 581 1.71 30.11 -19.89
C LEU A 581 0.94 31.32 -20.41
N SER A 582 1.65 32.21 -21.07
CA SER A 582 1.04 33.26 -21.89
C SER A 582 0.68 32.70 -23.26
N SER A 583 -0.21 33.44 -23.99
CA SER A 583 -0.55 33.09 -25.36
C SER A 583 0.68 33.04 -26.27
N GLY A 584 0.63 32.16 -27.28
CA GLY A 584 1.72 31.97 -28.24
C GLY A 584 2.35 30.59 -28.23
N LYS A 585 3.50 30.46 -28.90
CA LYS A 585 4.29 29.24 -28.94
C LYS A 585 5.20 29.17 -27.71
N SER A 586 5.20 28.04 -27.03
CA SER A 586 6.03 27.77 -25.86
C SER A 586 6.79 26.45 -26.03
N ASP A 587 8.11 26.51 -25.96
CA ASP A 587 9.00 25.37 -25.87
C ASP A 587 9.32 25.14 -24.38
N ILE A 588 8.94 23.98 -23.85
CA ILE A 588 8.91 23.69 -22.41
C ILE A 588 9.94 22.62 -22.08
N VAL A 589 10.70 22.84 -21.00
CA VAL A 589 11.57 21.82 -20.42
C VAL A 589 11.33 21.77 -18.91
N LEU A 590 10.92 20.61 -18.43
CA LEU A 590 10.82 20.28 -17.00
C LEU A 590 12.01 19.38 -16.62
N LYS A 591 12.73 19.72 -15.53
CA LYS A 591 13.83 18.91 -15.00
C LYS A 591 13.60 18.64 -13.53
N TYR A 592 13.78 17.38 -13.12
CA TYR A 592 13.68 16.96 -11.74
C TYR A 592 15.05 16.68 -11.13
N ARG A 593 15.25 17.13 -9.91
CA ARG A 593 16.41 16.79 -9.07
C ARG A 593 15.94 16.43 -7.68
N ILE A 594 16.41 15.32 -7.15
CA ILE A 594 16.05 14.89 -5.80
C ILE A 594 16.48 15.97 -4.80
N PRO A 595 15.53 16.52 -4.01
CA PRO A 595 15.86 17.49 -2.96
C PRO A 595 16.84 16.91 -1.94
N GLY A 596 17.84 17.67 -1.55
CA GLY A 596 18.84 17.25 -0.56
C GLY A 596 19.95 16.33 -1.08
N LEU A 597 19.85 15.77 -2.30
CA LEU A 597 20.85 14.81 -2.82
C LEU A 597 22.26 15.41 -2.85
N ARG A 598 22.42 16.66 -3.29
CA ARG A 598 23.73 17.31 -3.35
C ARG A 598 24.34 17.49 -1.96
N GLN A 599 23.52 17.94 -0.99
CA GLN A 599 23.95 18.10 0.41
C GLN A 599 24.31 16.73 1.01
N GLY A 600 23.50 15.71 0.81
CA GLY A 600 23.77 14.36 1.27
C GLY A 600 25.09 13.79 0.71
N LEU A 601 25.30 13.95 -0.61
CA LEU A 601 26.55 13.52 -1.25
C LEU A 601 27.76 14.28 -0.72
N LEU A 602 27.64 15.58 -0.44
CA LEU A 602 28.72 16.38 0.16
C LEU A 602 29.06 15.87 1.57
N ILE A 603 28.04 15.67 2.41
CA ILE A 603 28.22 15.13 3.76
C ILE A 603 28.89 13.75 3.71
N THR A 604 28.43 12.87 2.83
CA THR A 604 29.03 11.53 2.66
C THR A 604 30.51 11.61 2.27
N LYS A 605 30.85 12.49 1.31
CA LYS A 605 32.25 12.70 0.91
C LYS A 605 33.11 13.22 2.06
N LEU A 606 32.62 14.21 2.80
CA LEU A 606 33.33 14.75 3.96
C LEU A 606 33.50 13.71 5.07
N SER A 607 32.46 12.91 5.36
CA SER A 607 32.55 11.82 6.34
C SER A 607 33.55 10.74 5.91
N LEU A 608 33.59 10.39 4.63
CA LEU A 608 34.58 9.44 4.11
C LEU A 608 36.02 9.97 4.28
N VAL A 609 36.24 11.22 3.91
CA VAL A 609 37.57 11.87 4.10
C VAL A 609 37.96 11.88 5.58
N PHE A 610 37.03 12.17 6.48
CA PHE A 610 37.29 12.17 7.92
C PHE A 610 37.63 10.76 8.45
N VAL A 611 36.90 9.72 8.04
CA VAL A 611 37.19 8.32 8.41
C VAL A 611 38.56 7.88 7.90
N LEU A 612 38.90 8.22 6.65
CA LEU A 612 40.21 7.92 6.08
C LEU A 612 41.35 8.66 6.84
N ALA A 613 41.14 9.91 7.24
CA ALA A 613 42.10 10.66 8.04
C ALA A 613 42.32 10.03 9.42
N LEU A 614 41.24 9.59 10.10
CA LEU A 614 41.34 8.86 11.37
C LEU A 614 42.11 7.54 11.20
N ALA A 615 41.80 6.75 10.17
CA ALA A 615 42.49 5.51 9.90
C ALA A 615 44.00 5.73 9.61
N LEU A 616 44.32 6.79 8.88
CA LEU A 616 45.72 7.18 8.63
C LEU A 616 46.42 7.61 9.92
N CYS A 617 45.77 8.41 10.76
CA CYS A 617 46.30 8.80 12.06
C CYS A 617 46.60 7.60 12.98
N ASP A 618 45.68 6.64 13.00
CA ASP A 618 45.86 5.39 13.76
C ASP A 618 47.00 4.55 13.19
N TYR A 619 47.08 4.40 11.87
CA TYR A 619 48.18 3.71 11.21
C TYR A 619 49.53 4.34 11.53
N LEU A 620 49.63 5.68 11.46
CA LEU A 620 50.87 6.41 11.79
C LEU A 620 51.24 6.30 13.28
N ARG A 621 50.26 6.28 14.20
CA ARG A 621 50.48 6.03 15.62
C ARG A 621 51.00 4.62 15.88
N LEU A 622 50.44 3.60 15.22
CA LEU A 622 50.90 2.21 15.35
C LEU A 622 52.32 2.02 14.78
N LYS A 623 52.66 2.71 13.67
CA LYS A 623 54.01 2.69 13.09
C LYS A 623 55.06 3.37 13.97
N LYS A 624 54.69 4.36 14.74
CA LYS A 624 55.60 5.02 15.72
C LYS A 624 55.80 4.21 17.02
N ARG A 625 54.95 3.23 17.29
CA ARG A 625 55.07 2.35 18.47
C ARG A 625 55.83 1.04 18.18
N LYS A 626 56.12 0.74 16.93
CA LYS A 626 57.09 -0.27 16.48
C LYS A 626 58.45 0.39 16.22
#